data_b992012ceed659212d92e8349f52c4bf
#
_entry.id   b992012ceed659212d92e8349f52c4bf
#
_cell.length_a   1.000
_cell.length_b   1.000
_cell.length_c   1.000
_cell.angle_alpha   90.00
_cell.angle_beta   90.00
_cell.angle_gamma   90.00
#
_symmetry.space_group_name_H-M   'P 1'
#
loop_
_entity.id
_entity.type
_entity.pdbx_description
1 polymer ?
#
loop_
_entity_poly.entity_id
_entity_poly.type
_entity_poly.pdbx_seq_one_letter_code
_entity_poly.pdbx_strand_id
1 'polypeptide(L)'
;FGKTTFAARLPFALLGVTAAIALYFFTLKLTKKRTIAFLATLFLISSVPALIYFRTARYVGLPILLTILLLYSYVTIFEKKKWNHWPLTLVSIIYFHTMYVAFAGIILGALVHFYIHRSSATPENHKKVAQAAIITSIFTLPWLWFITPIFAKIPEFYLSANDQIDTTN
;
A
#
# COMPACT_ATOMS: atom_id res chain seq x y z
N PHE A 1 -18.81 18.20 -12.16
CA PHE A 1 -17.41 18.63 -12.09
C PHE A 1 -16.97 19.12 -13.48
N GLY A 2 -16.60 20.43 -13.61
CA GLY A 2 -16.17 21.00 -14.88
C GLY A 2 -14.80 20.48 -15.35
N LYS A 3 -14.48 20.69 -16.64
CA LYS A 3 -13.19 20.31 -17.27
C LYS A 3 -12.02 21.21 -16.80
N THR A 4 -11.90 21.48 -15.49
CA THR A 4 -10.85 22.33 -14.94
C THR A 4 -9.75 21.50 -14.32
N THR A 5 -8.52 21.98 -14.39
CA THR A 5 -7.34 21.36 -13.75
C THR A 5 -7.56 21.16 -12.24
N PHE A 6 -8.32 22.05 -11.62
CA PHE A 6 -8.69 21.96 -10.22
C PHE A 6 -9.56 20.72 -9.92
N ALA A 7 -10.61 20.48 -10.73
CA ALA A 7 -11.50 19.34 -10.55
C ALA A 7 -10.78 18.01 -10.67
N ALA A 8 -9.78 17.92 -11.57
CA ALA A 8 -8.98 16.71 -11.74
C ALA A 8 -8.01 16.47 -10.55
N ARG A 9 -7.53 17.52 -9.89
CA ARG A 9 -6.54 17.42 -8.80
C ARG A 9 -7.16 17.28 -7.41
N LEU A 10 -8.39 17.75 -7.23
CA LEU A 10 -9.06 17.76 -5.93
C LEU A 10 -9.13 16.38 -5.25
N PRO A 11 -9.49 15.28 -5.92
CA PRO A 11 -9.52 13.95 -5.28
C PRO A 11 -8.16 13.53 -4.72
N PHE A 12 -7.07 13.83 -5.43
CA PHE A 12 -5.71 13.47 -4.99
C PHE A 12 -5.22 14.35 -3.83
N ALA A 13 -5.59 15.62 -3.82
CA ALA A 13 -5.33 16.51 -2.67
C ALA A 13 -6.08 16.01 -1.42
N LEU A 14 -7.35 15.59 -1.56
CA LEU A 14 -8.12 15.00 -0.46
C LEU A 14 -7.50 13.69 0.03
N LEU A 15 -6.98 12.84 -0.87
CA LEU A 15 -6.23 11.64 -0.48
C LEU A 15 -4.99 12.00 0.35
N GLY A 16 -4.27 13.07 0.00
CA GLY A 16 -3.12 13.56 0.76
C GLY A 16 -3.50 13.98 2.17
N VAL A 17 -4.58 14.76 2.31
CA VAL A 17 -5.09 15.18 3.63
C VAL A 17 -5.51 13.96 4.44
N THR A 18 -6.24 13.01 3.83
CA THR A 18 -6.67 11.79 4.50
C THR A 18 -5.49 10.93 4.92
N ALA A 19 -4.44 10.83 4.09
CA ALA A 19 -3.21 10.12 4.44
C ALA A 19 -2.48 10.77 5.62
N ALA A 20 -2.42 12.10 5.68
CA ALA A 20 -1.82 12.84 6.79
C ALA A 20 -2.58 12.59 8.11
N ILE A 21 -3.91 12.65 8.07
CA ILE A 21 -4.78 12.35 9.22
C ILE A 21 -4.59 10.89 9.66
N ALA A 22 -4.60 9.95 8.71
CA ALA A 22 -4.41 8.53 9.00
C ALA A 22 -3.03 8.27 9.64
N LEU A 23 -1.97 8.91 9.13
CA LEU A 23 -0.62 8.80 9.68
C LEU A 23 -0.55 9.35 11.11
N TYR A 24 -1.20 10.48 11.38
CA TYR A 24 -1.26 11.03 12.72
C TYR A 24 -1.85 10.02 13.72
N PHE A 25 -3.02 9.46 13.42
CA PHE A 25 -3.68 8.49 14.30
C PHE A 25 -2.90 7.17 14.40
N PHE A 26 -2.30 6.71 13.31
CA PHE A 26 -1.46 5.53 13.31
C PHE A 26 -0.23 5.70 14.22
N THR A 27 0.49 6.80 14.06
CA THR A 27 1.68 7.10 14.87
C THR A 27 1.31 7.35 16.33
N LEU A 28 0.19 8.04 16.60
CA LEU A 28 -0.31 8.25 17.96
C LEU A 28 -0.65 6.92 18.63
N LYS A 29 -1.23 5.99 17.90
CA LYS A 29 -1.53 4.64 18.38
C LYS A 29 -0.27 3.86 18.75
N LEU A 30 0.77 3.91 17.91
CA LEU A 30 2.04 3.20 18.14
C LEU A 30 2.84 3.80 19.31
N THR A 31 2.98 5.11 19.33
CA THR A 31 3.91 5.80 20.25
C THR A 31 3.24 6.31 21.51
N LYS A 32 1.92 6.48 21.48
CA LYS A 32 1.10 7.13 22.53
C LYS A 32 1.55 8.57 22.85
N LYS A 33 2.42 9.16 22.02
CA LYS A 33 2.96 10.52 22.19
C LYS A 33 2.48 11.43 21.07
N ARG A 34 1.70 12.47 21.42
CA ARG A 34 1.14 13.44 20.46
C ARG A 34 2.22 14.19 19.68
N THR A 35 3.32 14.56 20.32
CA THR A 35 4.44 15.26 19.68
C THR A 35 5.06 14.41 18.54
N ILE A 36 5.26 13.12 18.77
CA ILE A 36 5.82 12.22 17.75
C ILE A 36 4.84 12.06 16.59
N ALA A 37 3.54 11.91 16.88
CA ALA A 37 2.51 11.82 15.85
C ALA A 37 2.44 13.10 15.01
N PHE A 38 2.52 14.26 15.63
CA PHE A 38 2.55 15.55 14.93
C PHE A 38 3.79 15.69 14.05
N LEU A 39 4.99 15.37 14.58
CA LEU A 39 6.23 15.43 13.81
C LEU A 39 6.21 14.49 12.61
N ALA A 40 5.76 13.24 12.79
CA ALA A 40 5.65 12.28 11.68
C ALA A 40 4.71 12.80 10.57
N THR A 41 3.59 13.38 10.95
CA THR A 41 2.64 13.99 10.00
C THR A 41 3.26 15.21 9.30
N LEU A 42 3.96 16.05 10.05
CA LEU A 42 4.67 17.21 9.51
C LEU A 42 5.72 16.78 8.48
N PHE A 43 6.50 15.73 8.76
CA PHE A 43 7.48 15.17 7.82
C PHE A 43 6.81 14.66 6.52
N LEU A 44 5.64 13.99 6.63
CA LEU A 44 4.91 13.57 5.44
C LEU A 44 4.46 14.77 4.60
N ILE A 45 3.88 15.79 5.23
CA ILE A 45 3.37 16.99 4.54
C ILE A 45 4.51 17.81 3.95
N SER A 46 5.68 17.88 4.60
CA SER A 46 6.86 18.59 4.13
C SER A 46 7.67 17.81 3.09
N SER A 47 7.36 16.54 2.88
CA SER A 47 8.07 15.68 1.94
C SER A 47 7.78 16.11 0.50
N VAL A 48 8.81 16.55 -0.23
CA VAL A 48 8.71 16.96 -1.62
C VAL A 48 8.09 15.88 -2.52
N PRO A 49 8.51 14.59 -2.44
CA PRO A 49 7.86 13.52 -3.20
C PRO A 49 6.37 13.38 -2.89
N ALA A 50 5.98 13.42 -1.61
CA ALA A 50 4.57 13.31 -1.22
C ALA A 50 3.74 14.47 -1.78
N LEU A 51 4.23 15.71 -1.68
CA LEU A 51 3.58 16.90 -2.24
C LEU A 51 3.40 16.79 -3.75
N ILE A 52 4.44 16.35 -4.48
CA ILE A 52 4.37 16.16 -5.93
C ILE A 52 3.28 15.12 -6.26
N TYR A 53 3.25 13.98 -5.60
CA TYR A 53 2.29 12.92 -5.88
C TYR A 53 0.84 13.31 -5.57
N PHE A 54 0.61 14.03 -4.49
CA PHE A 54 -0.73 14.52 -4.15
C PHE A 54 -1.19 15.69 -5.04
N ARG A 55 -0.25 16.44 -5.64
CA ARG A 55 -0.55 17.59 -6.51
C ARG A 55 -0.72 17.20 -7.98
N THR A 56 -0.02 16.18 -8.46
CA THR A 56 0.07 15.85 -9.90
C THR A 56 -1.01 14.88 -10.37
N ALA A 57 -2.03 14.57 -9.57
CA ALA A 57 -3.08 13.62 -9.92
C ALA A 57 -2.54 12.25 -10.36
N ARG A 58 -1.44 11.80 -9.75
CA ARG A 58 -0.86 10.49 -10.02
C ARG A 58 -1.42 9.44 -9.06
N TYR A 59 -1.57 8.21 -9.56
CA TYR A 59 -2.07 7.06 -8.80
C TYR A 59 -1.24 6.74 -7.53
N VAL A 60 -0.02 7.24 -7.40
CA VAL A 60 0.91 6.96 -6.28
C VAL A 60 0.41 7.54 -4.94
N GLY A 61 -0.46 8.55 -4.94
CA GLY A 61 -1.03 9.08 -3.70
C GLY A 61 -1.90 8.09 -2.94
N LEU A 62 -2.65 7.26 -3.66
CA LEU A 62 -3.50 6.22 -3.05
C LEU A 62 -2.70 5.11 -2.34
N PRO A 63 -1.63 4.54 -2.89
CA PRO A 63 -0.75 3.61 -2.19
C PRO A 63 -0.21 4.13 -0.86
N ILE A 64 0.11 5.41 -0.71
CA ILE A 64 0.57 5.99 0.56
C ILE A 64 -0.51 5.84 1.63
N LEU A 65 -1.74 6.21 1.32
CA LEU A 65 -2.87 6.04 2.24
C LEU A 65 -3.10 4.55 2.56
N LEU A 66 -3.11 3.70 1.53
CA LEU A 66 -3.34 2.25 1.70
C LEU A 66 -2.25 1.59 2.54
N THR A 67 -0.99 2.02 2.42
CA THR A 67 0.12 1.56 3.28
C THR A 67 -0.18 1.84 4.74
N ILE A 68 -0.58 3.07 5.06
CA ILE A 68 -0.88 3.48 6.44
C ILE A 68 -2.07 2.68 6.99
N LEU A 69 -3.14 2.53 6.21
CA LEU A 69 -4.33 1.78 6.60
C LEU A 69 -4.04 0.28 6.79
N LEU A 70 -3.20 -0.31 5.92
CA LEU A 70 -2.79 -1.70 6.03
C LEU A 70 -2.00 -1.94 7.31
N LEU A 71 -0.98 -1.12 7.57
CA LEU A 71 -0.18 -1.21 8.79
C LEU A 71 -1.03 -0.95 10.04
N TYR A 72 -1.94 0.03 9.99
CA TYR A 72 -2.87 0.30 11.09
C TYR A 72 -3.75 -0.91 11.40
N SER A 73 -4.31 -1.54 10.37
CA SER A 73 -5.17 -2.72 10.50
C SER A 73 -4.38 -3.92 11.02
N TYR A 74 -3.17 -4.13 10.50
CA TYR A 74 -2.26 -5.18 10.95
C TYR A 74 -1.93 -5.06 12.44
N VAL A 75 -1.44 -3.89 12.88
CA VAL A 75 -1.09 -3.64 14.30
C VAL A 75 -2.33 -3.81 15.20
N THR A 76 -3.50 -3.37 14.74
CA THR A 76 -4.74 -3.46 15.53
C THR A 76 -5.16 -4.90 15.83
N ILE A 77 -4.88 -5.84 14.93
CA ILE A 77 -5.14 -7.27 15.16
C ILE A 77 -4.36 -7.80 16.37
N PHE A 78 -3.09 -7.34 16.54
CA PHE A 78 -2.26 -7.77 17.66
C PHE A 78 -2.64 -7.11 18.99
N GLU A 79 -3.14 -5.87 18.95
CA GLU A 79 -3.51 -5.15 20.17
C GLU A 79 -4.90 -5.50 20.71
N LYS A 80 -5.85 -5.73 19.80
CA LYS A 80 -7.28 -5.92 20.17
C LYS A 80 -7.73 -7.33 19.87
N LYS A 81 -7.95 -8.15 20.91
CA LYS A 81 -8.48 -9.53 20.78
C LYS A 81 -9.78 -9.63 19.97
N LYS A 82 -10.65 -8.61 20.04
CA LYS A 82 -11.96 -8.60 19.33
C LYS A 82 -11.92 -7.96 17.94
N TRP A 83 -10.75 -7.53 17.44
CA TRP A 83 -10.67 -6.90 16.11
C TRP A 83 -10.83 -7.95 15.00
N ASN A 84 -11.65 -7.64 14.00
CA ASN A 84 -11.89 -8.54 12.88
C ASN A 84 -10.75 -8.45 11.83
N HIS A 85 -10.57 -9.50 11.04
CA HIS A 85 -9.58 -9.54 9.94
C HIS A 85 -10.03 -8.76 8.69
N TRP A 86 -11.33 -8.47 8.53
CA TRP A 86 -11.90 -7.84 7.34
C TRP A 86 -11.24 -6.52 6.91
N PRO A 87 -10.94 -5.55 7.80
CA PRO A 87 -10.25 -4.32 7.39
C PRO A 87 -8.88 -4.60 6.77
N LEU A 88 -8.10 -5.53 7.34
CA LEU A 88 -6.81 -5.93 6.78
C LEU A 88 -7.00 -6.57 5.40
N THR A 89 -7.95 -7.50 5.26
CA THR A 89 -8.25 -8.18 3.99
C THR A 89 -8.67 -7.20 2.90
N LEU A 90 -9.63 -6.32 3.19
CA LEU A 90 -10.14 -5.34 2.22
C LEU A 90 -9.04 -4.41 1.74
N VAL A 91 -8.28 -3.81 2.67
CA VAL A 91 -7.18 -2.92 2.33
C VAL A 91 -6.10 -3.64 1.53
N SER A 92 -5.78 -4.89 1.87
CA SER A 92 -4.80 -5.71 1.14
C SER A 92 -5.22 -5.96 -0.31
N ILE A 93 -6.48 -6.32 -0.55
CA ILE A 93 -7.01 -6.56 -1.90
C ILE A 93 -6.95 -5.26 -2.73
N ILE A 94 -7.44 -4.14 -2.20
CA ILE A 94 -7.43 -2.85 -2.89
C ILE A 94 -5.98 -2.42 -3.17
N TYR A 95 -5.09 -2.60 -2.22
CA TYR A 95 -3.69 -2.21 -2.37
C TYR A 95 -2.97 -3.03 -3.44
N PHE A 96 -3.15 -4.35 -3.45
CA PHE A 96 -2.59 -5.21 -4.48
C PHE A 96 -2.99 -4.74 -5.88
N HIS A 97 -4.28 -4.49 -6.13
CA HIS A 97 -4.78 -4.06 -7.44
C HIS A 97 -4.38 -2.61 -7.80
N THR A 98 -3.99 -1.81 -6.81
CA THR A 98 -3.50 -0.44 -7.05
C THR A 98 -2.02 -0.41 -7.38
N MET A 99 -1.18 -1.16 -6.63
CA MET A 99 0.28 -1.16 -6.78
C MET A 99 0.89 -2.45 -6.23
N TYR A 100 0.85 -3.51 -7.01
CA TYR A 100 1.28 -4.87 -6.61
C TYR A 100 2.75 -4.93 -6.17
N VAL A 101 3.67 -4.15 -6.77
CA VAL A 101 5.09 -4.12 -6.40
C VAL A 101 5.29 -3.59 -4.99
N ALA A 102 4.67 -2.45 -4.66
CA ALA A 102 4.75 -1.87 -3.32
C ALA A 102 4.05 -2.77 -2.29
N PHE A 103 2.91 -3.36 -2.65
CA PHE A 103 2.22 -4.36 -1.82
C PHE A 103 3.12 -5.53 -1.46
N ALA A 104 3.84 -6.12 -2.45
CA ALA A 104 4.75 -7.23 -2.21
C ALA A 104 5.83 -6.87 -1.18
N GLY A 105 6.44 -5.69 -1.29
CA GLY A 105 7.44 -5.21 -0.33
C GLY A 105 6.89 -5.08 1.10
N ILE A 106 5.68 -4.56 1.26
CA ILE A 106 5.06 -4.39 2.58
C ILE A 106 4.64 -5.73 3.16
N ILE A 107 4.09 -6.65 2.36
CA ILE A 107 3.75 -7.99 2.83
C ILE A 107 5.00 -8.75 3.28
N LEU A 108 6.10 -8.65 2.53
CA LEU A 108 7.36 -9.25 2.95
C LEU A 108 7.82 -8.70 4.31
N GLY A 109 7.77 -7.38 4.50
CA GLY A 109 8.06 -6.74 5.79
C GLY A 109 7.13 -7.22 6.92
N ALA A 110 5.83 -7.34 6.64
CA ALA A 110 4.85 -7.84 7.60
C ALA A 110 5.10 -9.33 7.96
N LEU A 111 5.49 -10.16 7.00
CA LEU A 111 5.84 -11.57 7.23
C LEU A 111 7.10 -11.69 8.10
N VAL A 112 8.14 -10.90 7.82
CA VAL A 112 9.36 -10.87 8.65
C VAL A 112 9.02 -10.45 10.07
N HIS A 113 8.25 -9.38 10.24
CA HIS A 113 7.80 -8.93 11.56
C HIS A 113 7.00 -10.03 12.28
N PHE A 114 6.07 -10.67 11.58
CA PHE A 114 5.27 -11.76 12.12
C PHE A 114 6.14 -12.95 12.56
N TYR A 115 7.13 -13.33 11.75
CA TYR A 115 8.06 -14.42 12.08
C TYR A 115 8.89 -14.11 13.32
N ILE A 116 9.42 -12.89 13.45
CA ILE A 116 10.21 -12.46 14.61
C ILE A 116 9.37 -12.44 15.88
N HIS A 117 8.12 -11.98 15.81
CA HIS A 117 7.24 -11.81 16.97
C HIS A 117 6.22 -12.94 17.15
N ARG A 118 6.40 -14.07 16.47
CA ARG A 118 5.46 -15.20 16.50
C ARG A 118 5.19 -15.75 17.91
N SER A 119 6.18 -15.70 18.79
CA SER A 119 6.05 -16.19 20.19
C SER A 119 5.19 -15.26 21.05
N SER A 120 5.09 -13.98 20.69
CA SER A 120 4.28 -12.99 21.43
C SER A 120 2.85 -12.90 20.93
N ALA A 121 2.55 -13.49 19.77
CA ALA A 121 1.22 -13.48 19.17
C ALA A 121 0.34 -14.61 19.73
N THR A 122 -0.93 -14.30 20.00
CA THR A 122 -1.89 -15.33 20.43
C THR A 122 -2.31 -16.22 19.27
N PRO A 123 -2.73 -17.49 19.51
CA PRO A 123 -3.26 -18.37 18.47
C PRO A 123 -4.40 -17.74 17.65
N GLU A 124 -5.22 -16.90 18.31
CA GLU A 124 -6.32 -16.19 17.67
C GLU A 124 -5.81 -15.14 16.67
N ASN A 125 -4.71 -14.41 16.99
CA ASN A 125 -4.09 -13.46 16.09
C ASN A 125 -3.50 -14.16 14.87
N HIS A 126 -2.84 -15.31 15.04
CA HIS A 126 -2.35 -16.13 13.95
C HIS A 126 -3.49 -16.54 13.01
N LYS A 127 -4.62 -17.02 13.57
CA LYS A 127 -5.80 -17.39 12.79
C LYS A 127 -6.34 -16.20 11.96
N LYS A 128 -6.45 -15.01 12.55
CA LYS A 128 -6.96 -13.82 11.86
C LYS A 128 -6.04 -13.36 10.73
N VAL A 129 -4.73 -13.36 10.95
CA VAL A 129 -3.75 -13.00 9.92
C VAL A 129 -3.75 -14.05 8.80
N ALA A 130 -3.82 -15.34 9.14
CA ALA A 130 -3.91 -16.42 8.14
C ALA A 130 -5.20 -16.32 7.33
N GLN A 131 -6.34 -16.04 7.95
CA GLN A 131 -7.61 -15.83 7.25
C GLN A 131 -7.52 -14.64 6.28
N ALA A 132 -6.98 -13.50 6.73
CA ALA A 132 -6.77 -12.35 5.88
C ALA A 132 -5.86 -12.70 4.68
N ALA A 133 -4.76 -13.40 4.92
CA ALA A 133 -3.83 -13.83 3.88
C ALA A 133 -4.48 -14.77 2.86
N ILE A 134 -5.22 -15.79 3.32
CA ILE A 134 -5.91 -16.75 2.44
C ILE A 134 -6.93 -16.03 1.56
N ILE A 135 -7.80 -15.21 2.15
CA ILE A 135 -8.82 -14.49 1.38
C ILE A 135 -8.17 -13.52 0.39
N THR A 136 -7.15 -12.77 0.82
CA THR A 136 -6.41 -11.88 -0.09
C THR A 136 -5.81 -12.68 -1.24
N SER A 137 -5.18 -13.83 -0.98
CA SER A 137 -4.59 -14.68 -2.01
C SER A 137 -5.63 -15.19 -3.02
N ILE A 138 -6.82 -15.57 -2.58
CA ILE A 138 -7.90 -16.01 -3.48
C ILE A 138 -8.28 -14.92 -4.48
N PHE A 139 -8.29 -13.65 -4.05
CA PHE A 139 -8.64 -12.52 -4.92
C PHE A 139 -7.46 -11.99 -5.75
N THR A 140 -6.21 -12.22 -5.33
CA THR A 140 -5.02 -11.68 -6.00
C THR A 140 -4.32 -12.68 -6.92
N LEU A 141 -4.32 -13.98 -6.61
CA LEU A 141 -3.67 -15.03 -7.42
C LEU A 141 -4.24 -15.13 -8.85
N PRO A 142 -5.56 -15.07 -9.10
CA PRO A 142 -6.07 -15.09 -10.47
C PRO A 142 -5.53 -13.94 -11.31
N TRP A 143 -5.35 -12.75 -10.71
CA TRP A 143 -4.79 -11.59 -11.40
C TRP A 143 -3.33 -11.79 -11.80
N LEU A 144 -2.51 -12.44 -10.95
CA LEU A 144 -1.13 -12.78 -11.29
C LEU A 144 -1.05 -13.72 -12.48
N TRP A 145 -1.96 -14.67 -12.58
CA TRP A 145 -2.05 -15.57 -13.74
C TRP A 145 -2.26 -14.81 -15.06
N PHE A 146 -3.09 -13.78 -15.07
CA PHE A 146 -3.33 -12.94 -16.25
C PHE A 146 -2.15 -12.05 -16.61
N ILE A 147 -1.39 -11.57 -15.61
CA ILE A 147 -0.27 -10.64 -15.82
C ILE A 147 1.01 -11.37 -16.24
N THR A 148 1.26 -12.59 -15.76
CA THR A 148 2.49 -13.36 -16.02
C THR A 148 2.84 -13.45 -17.52
N PRO A 149 1.94 -13.80 -18.44
CA PRO A 149 2.26 -13.86 -19.88
C PRO A 149 2.58 -12.49 -20.49
N ILE A 150 2.08 -11.40 -19.91
CA ILE A 150 2.38 -10.03 -20.35
C ILE A 150 3.84 -9.70 -19.98
N PHE A 151 4.27 -10.02 -18.77
CA PHE A 151 5.65 -9.81 -18.34
C PHE A 151 6.66 -10.67 -19.10
N ALA A 152 6.28 -11.89 -19.50
CA ALA A 152 7.15 -12.77 -20.29
C ALA A 152 7.47 -12.19 -21.66
N LYS A 153 6.60 -11.37 -22.25
CA LYS A 153 6.80 -10.72 -23.55
C LYS A 153 7.60 -9.42 -23.52
N ILE A 154 7.79 -8.83 -22.33
CA ILE A 154 8.53 -7.56 -22.20
C ILE A 154 9.96 -7.66 -22.71
N PRO A 155 10.78 -8.69 -22.38
CA PRO A 155 12.13 -8.84 -22.90
C PRO A 155 12.18 -8.91 -24.44
N GLU A 156 11.24 -9.62 -25.06
CA GLU A 156 11.15 -9.74 -26.51
C GLU A 156 10.88 -8.39 -27.20
N PHE A 157 10.05 -7.57 -26.58
CA PHE A 157 9.76 -6.22 -27.07
C PHE A 157 11.00 -5.32 -27.06
N TYR A 158 11.80 -5.35 -25.97
CA TYR A 158 13.03 -4.58 -25.88
C TYR A 158 14.11 -5.07 -26.84
N LEU A 159 14.24 -6.39 -27.04
CA LEU A 159 15.19 -6.95 -27.98
C LEU A 159 14.84 -6.56 -29.42
N SER A 160 13.58 -6.67 -29.84
CA SER A 160 13.12 -6.27 -31.17
C SER A 160 13.25 -4.76 -31.44
N ALA A 161 13.09 -3.93 -30.42
CA ALA A 161 13.28 -2.48 -30.54
C ALA A 161 14.76 -2.12 -30.76
N ASN A 162 15.70 -2.80 -30.11
CA ASN A 162 17.14 -2.58 -30.29
C ASN A 162 17.61 -3.01 -31.69
N ASP A 163 17.12 -4.14 -32.21
CA ASP A 163 17.45 -4.61 -33.56
C ASP A 163 17.01 -3.63 -34.65
N GLN A 164 15.91 -2.90 -34.45
CA GLN A 164 15.46 -1.86 -35.38
C GLN A 164 16.36 -0.62 -35.38
N ILE A 165 16.99 -0.29 -34.24
CA ILE A 165 17.89 0.86 -34.15
C ILE A 165 19.22 0.56 -34.85
N ASP A 166 19.74 -0.67 -34.75
CA ASP A 166 21.00 -1.07 -35.38
C ASP A 166 20.90 -1.21 -36.91
N THR A 167 19.70 -1.44 -37.47
CA THR A 167 19.51 -1.56 -38.92
C THR A 167 19.33 -0.20 -39.64
N THR A 168 19.23 0.91 -38.88
CA THR A 168 19.03 2.27 -39.43
C THR A 168 20.28 3.14 -39.41
N ASN A 169 21.43 2.63 -38.98
CA ASN A 169 22.77 3.27 -39.07
C ASN A 169 23.60 2.58 -40.13
#